data_4a419d19a5fae95686014d4947e96d19
#
_entry.id   4a419d19a5fae95686014d4947e96d19
#
_cell.length_a   1.000
_cell.length_b   1.000
_cell.length_c   1.000
_cell.angle_alpha   90.00
_cell.angle_beta   90.00
_cell.angle_gamma   90.00
#
_symmetry.space_group_name_H-M   'P 1'
#
loop_
_entity.id
_entity.type
_entity.pdbx_description
1 polymer ?
#
loop_
_entity_poly.entity_id
_entity_poly.type
_entity_poly.pdbx_seq_one_letter_code
_entity_poly.pdbx_strand_id
1 'polypeptide(L)'
;PNTSGARNAAEAVRIARLARELGCGDFIKIEVIHDSKYLMPDNHETVKATEILAKEGFIVMPYMCPDLITARALVDAGAAAVMPLAAPIGSNKGLVSREFIKMIVNEIDLPVIVDAGIGAPSQACEAMELGVDAVKYRSCNRKRCGRDGQSI
;
A
#
# COMPACT_ATOMS: atom_id res chain seq x y z
N PRO A 1 1.54 -8.02 9.82
CA PRO A 1 1.65 -6.72 10.50
C PRO A 1 1.85 -5.56 9.52
N ASN A 2 1.71 -4.32 10.01
CA ASN A 2 1.78 -3.09 9.27
C ASN A 2 2.51 -2.04 10.10
N THR A 3 3.35 -1.20 9.48
CA THR A 3 4.08 -0.11 10.15
C THR A 3 3.28 1.20 10.20
N SER A 4 1.95 1.13 10.11
CA SER A 4 1.07 2.31 10.16
C SER A 4 1.39 3.19 11.37
N GLY A 5 1.50 4.49 11.12
CA GLY A 5 1.92 5.48 12.10
C GLY A 5 3.41 5.84 12.07
N ALA A 6 4.24 5.08 11.33
CA ALA A 6 5.63 5.46 11.11
C ALA A 6 5.74 6.72 10.25
N ARG A 7 6.58 7.66 10.66
CA ARG A 7 6.83 8.93 9.96
C ARG A 7 8.10 8.94 9.13
N ASN A 8 8.96 7.95 9.34
CA ASN A 8 10.23 7.78 8.65
C ASN A 8 10.65 6.31 8.64
N ALA A 9 11.70 5.99 7.89
CA ALA A 9 12.21 4.63 7.75
C ALA A 9 12.63 4.01 9.10
N ALA A 10 13.27 4.78 9.97
CA ALA A 10 13.75 4.26 11.26
C ALA A 10 12.59 3.82 12.18
N GLU A 11 11.49 4.57 12.18
CA GLU A 11 10.29 4.19 12.92
C GLU A 11 9.65 2.93 12.33
N ALA A 12 9.53 2.85 11.00
CA ALA A 12 8.99 1.67 10.32
C ALA A 12 9.81 0.41 10.62
N VAL A 13 11.13 0.49 10.55
CA VAL A 13 12.05 -0.61 10.89
C VAL A 13 11.88 -1.03 12.35
N ARG A 14 11.79 -0.08 13.28
CA ARG A 14 11.58 -0.39 14.71
C ARG A 14 10.26 -1.13 14.93
N ILE A 15 9.17 -0.67 14.30
CA ILE A 15 7.85 -1.31 14.41
C ILE A 15 7.88 -2.73 13.84
N ALA A 16 8.52 -2.93 12.68
CA ALA A 16 8.64 -4.24 12.05
C ALA A 16 9.41 -5.24 12.94
N ARG A 17 10.55 -4.83 13.48
CA ARG A 17 11.35 -5.66 14.42
C ARG A 17 10.54 -6.03 15.65
N LEU A 18 9.85 -5.06 16.26
CA LEU A 18 8.99 -5.30 17.42
C LEU A 18 7.86 -6.30 17.09
N ALA A 19 7.24 -6.16 15.94
CA ALA A 19 6.20 -7.11 15.50
C ALA A 19 6.75 -8.53 15.35
N ARG A 20 7.97 -8.70 14.82
CA ARG A 20 8.65 -10.00 14.71
C ARG A 20 8.93 -10.60 16.11
N GLU A 21 9.46 -9.82 17.03
CA GLU A 21 9.70 -10.26 18.41
C GLU A 21 8.41 -10.68 19.14
N LEU A 22 7.28 -10.08 18.79
CA LEU A 22 5.96 -10.45 19.29
C LEU A 22 5.35 -11.68 18.59
N GLY A 23 6.10 -12.33 17.69
CA GLY A 23 5.65 -13.55 17.01
C GLY A 23 4.74 -13.32 15.82
N CYS A 24 4.67 -12.10 15.26
CA CYS A 24 3.84 -11.81 14.09
C CYS A 24 4.40 -12.35 12.75
N GLY A 25 5.56 -13.01 12.77
CA GLY A 25 6.23 -13.54 11.59
C GLY A 25 6.99 -12.49 10.78
N ASP A 26 7.44 -12.89 9.58
CA ASP A 26 8.35 -12.09 8.76
C ASP A 26 7.66 -11.25 7.69
N PHE A 27 6.38 -11.49 7.40
CA PHE A 27 5.61 -10.65 6.48
C PHE A 27 5.36 -9.28 7.11
N ILE A 28 5.67 -8.21 6.36
CA ILE A 28 5.45 -6.85 6.84
C ILE A 28 4.97 -5.93 5.71
N LYS A 29 3.87 -5.23 5.93
CA LYS A 29 3.48 -4.10 5.09
C LYS A 29 4.17 -2.84 5.60
N ILE A 30 4.98 -2.22 4.76
CA ILE A 30 5.61 -0.93 5.07
C ILE A 30 4.65 0.18 4.68
N GLU A 31 4.36 1.03 5.65
CA GLU A 31 3.54 2.22 5.48
C GLU A 31 4.22 3.37 6.24
N VAL A 32 4.86 4.27 5.49
CA VAL A 32 5.52 5.47 6.03
C VAL A 32 4.77 6.69 5.55
N ILE A 33 4.15 7.41 6.48
CA ILE A 33 3.33 8.57 6.19
C ILE A 33 3.79 9.74 7.06
N HIS A 34 4.49 10.69 6.45
CA HIS A 34 4.95 11.89 7.14
C HIS A 34 3.82 12.92 7.31
N ASP A 35 3.00 13.09 6.28
CA ASP A 35 1.87 14.05 6.28
C ASP A 35 0.57 13.39 6.72
N SER A 36 0.14 13.71 7.94
CA SER A 36 -1.12 13.21 8.51
C SER A 36 -2.39 13.82 7.89
N LYS A 37 -2.27 14.92 7.12
CA LYS A 37 -3.43 15.59 6.51
C LYS A 37 -3.96 14.85 5.29
N TYR A 38 -3.09 14.44 4.39
CA TYR A 38 -3.45 13.78 3.14
C TYR A 38 -3.17 12.28 3.14
N LEU A 39 -2.45 11.78 4.14
CA LEU A 39 -2.09 10.37 4.31
C LEU A 39 -1.33 9.80 3.09
N MET A 40 -0.49 10.63 2.47
CA MET A 40 0.31 10.24 1.33
C MET A 40 1.58 9.52 1.77
N PRO A 41 1.91 8.37 1.18
CA PRO A 41 3.13 7.65 1.51
C PRO A 41 4.38 8.43 1.08
N ASP A 42 5.41 8.39 1.93
CA ASP A 42 6.74 8.88 1.61
C ASP A 42 7.53 7.78 0.88
N ASN A 43 7.59 7.87 -0.44
CA ASN A 43 8.25 6.86 -1.27
C ASN A 43 9.74 6.71 -0.93
N HIS A 44 10.44 7.81 -0.63
CA HIS A 44 11.88 7.78 -0.32
C HIS A 44 12.17 7.03 0.99
N GLU A 45 11.44 7.36 2.04
CA GLU A 45 11.57 6.66 3.33
C GLU A 45 11.07 5.21 3.24
N THR A 46 10.08 4.95 2.40
CA THR A 46 9.59 3.58 2.13
C THR A 46 10.66 2.71 1.48
N VAL A 47 11.40 3.22 0.48
CA VAL A 47 12.52 2.49 -0.15
C VAL A 47 13.62 2.20 0.88
N LYS A 48 14.02 3.16 1.70
CA LYS A 48 15.02 2.96 2.77
C LYS A 48 14.60 1.88 3.76
N ALA A 49 13.36 1.94 4.24
CA ALA A 49 12.83 0.94 5.18
C ALA A 49 12.81 -0.46 4.55
N THR A 50 12.41 -0.55 3.29
CA THR A 50 12.38 -1.80 2.52
C THR A 50 13.75 -2.41 2.41
N GLU A 51 14.78 -1.65 2.03
CA GLU A 51 16.15 -2.13 1.89
C GLU A 51 16.70 -2.71 3.20
N ILE A 52 16.47 -2.02 4.32
CA ILE A 52 16.92 -2.48 5.63
C ILE A 52 16.23 -3.78 6.01
N LEU A 53 14.91 -3.82 5.91
CA LEU A 53 14.12 -4.96 6.36
C LEU A 53 14.28 -6.18 5.45
N ALA A 54 14.41 -6.00 4.14
CA ALA A 54 14.70 -7.09 3.21
C ALA A 54 16.05 -7.76 3.52
N LYS A 55 17.09 -6.97 3.82
CA LYS A 55 18.40 -7.50 4.28
C LYS A 55 18.31 -8.26 5.60
N GLU A 56 17.34 -7.96 6.44
CA GLU A 56 17.07 -8.66 7.70
C GLU A 56 16.16 -9.89 7.54
N GLY A 57 15.81 -10.25 6.30
CA GLY A 57 14.99 -11.43 5.96
C GLY A 57 13.49 -11.23 6.13
N PHE A 58 12.98 -10.00 6.20
CA PHE A 58 11.56 -9.75 6.13
C PHE A 58 11.03 -9.93 4.70
N ILE A 59 9.78 -10.38 4.58
CA ILE A 59 9.01 -10.38 3.34
C ILE A 59 8.26 -9.06 3.27
N VAL A 60 8.86 -8.10 2.56
CA VAL A 60 8.44 -6.69 2.61
C VAL A 60 7.45 -6.35 1.50
N MET A 61 6.33 -5.77 1.87
CA MET A 61 5.28 -5.30 0.97
C MET A 61 5.09 -3.78 1.17
N PRO A 62 5.82 -2.92 0.43
CA PRO A 62 5.79 -1.48 0.61
C PRO A 62 4.57 -0.82 -0.03
N TYR A 63 3.86 0.01 0.75
CA TYR A 63 2.82 0.91 0.27
C TYR A 63 3.44 2.20 -0.28
N MET A 64 3.05 2.61 -1.49
CA MET A 64 3.69 3.69 -2.21
C MET A 64 2.73 4.55 -3.03
N CYS A 65 3.10 5.79 -3.31
CA CYS A 65 2.52 6.55 -4.43
C CYS A 65 2.89 5.85 -5.74
N PRO A 66 1.95 5.69 -6.70
CA PRO A 66 2.21 4.99 -7.95
C PRO A 66 3.18 5.79 -8.83
N ASP A 67 4.43 5.40 -8.79
CA ASP A 67 5.55 5.95 -9.56
C ASP A 67 6.48 4.81 -10.00
N LEU A 68 6.73 4.70 -11.30
CA LEU A 68 7.52 3.62 -11.87
C LEU A 68 8.98 3.62 -11.38
N ILE A 69 9.57 4.80 -11.20
CA ILE A 69 10.96 4.91 -10.73
C ILE A 69 11.06 4.37 -9.29
N THR A 70 10.12 4.76 -8.45
CA THR A 70 10.03 4.22 -7.07
C THR A 70 9.77 2.72 -7.08
N ALA A 71 8.89 2.21 -7.95
CA ALA A 71 8.62 0.78 -8.05
C ALA A 71 9.88 -0.02 -8.39
N ARG A 72 10.69 0.45 -9.34
CA ARG A 72 12.00 -0.15 -9.68
C ARG A 72 12.98 -0.09 -8.50
N ALA A 73 13.06 1.05 -7.81
CA ALA A 73 13.90 1.18 -6.62
C ALA A 73 13.47 0.21 -5.49
N LEU A 74 12.18 -0.08 -5.36
CA LEU A 74 11.67 -1.06 -4.40
C LEU A 74 12.03 -2.51 -4.79
N VAL A 75 12.03 -2.83 -6.09
CA VAL A 75 12.56 -4.13 -6.59
C VAL A 75 14.02 -4.26 -6.20
N ASP A 76 14.84 -3.27 -6.50
CA ASP A 76 16.27 -3.26 -6.18
C ASP A 76 16.53 -3.33 -4.66
N ALA A 77 15.65 -2.74 -3.86
CA ALA A 77 15.69 -2.80 -2.40
C ALA A 77 15.27 -4.16 -1.81
N GLY A 78 14.76 -5.09 -2.65
CA GLY A 78 14.38 -6.45 -2.23
C GLY A 78 12.94 -6.58 -1.75
N ALA A 79 12.02 -5.74 -2.22
CA ALA A 79 10.59 -5.90 -1.96
C ALA A 79 10.08 -7.25 -2.49
N ALA A 80 9.12 -7.86 -1.80
CA ALA A 80 8.45 -9.09 -2.23
C ALA A 80 7.19 -8.83 -3.07
N ALA A 81 6.64 -7.64 -3.00
CA ALA A 81 5.52 -7.13 -3.79
C ALA A 81 5.56 -5.60 -3.74
N VAL A 82 4.84 -4.91 -4.62
CA VAL A 82 4.63 -3.46 -4.52
C VAL A 82 3.16 -3.15 -4.32
N MET A 83 2.87 -2.13 -3.48
CA MET A 83 1.50 -1.79 -3.11
C MET A 83 1.17 -0.34 -3.50
N PRO A 84 0.94 -0.04 -4.80
CA PRO A 84 0.58 1.31 -5.23
C PRO A 84 -0.83 1.69 -4.77
N LEU A 85 -1.03 2.95 -4.36
CA LEU A 85 -2.36 3.47 -4.05
C LEU A 85 -3.17 3.70 -5.35
N ALA A 86 -4.46 3.33 -5.33
CA ALA A 86 -5.38 3.68 -6.40
C ALA A 86 -5.86 5.14 -6.32
N ALA A 87 -6.11 5.60 -5.09
CA ALA A 87 -6.47 6.96 -4.73
C ALA A 87 -6.13 7.19 -3.24
N PRO A 88 -6.12 8.42 -2.74
CA PRO A 88 -5.82 8.70 -1.34
C PRO A 88 -6.67 7.87 -0.37
N ILE A 89 -6.07 7.48 0.76
CA ILE A 89 -6.71 6.68 1.81
C ILE A 89 -8.06 7.31 2.20
N GLY A 90 -9.11 6.47 2.24
CA GLY A 90 -10.45 6.90 2.65
C GLY A 90 -11.26 7.68 1.62
N SER A 91 -10.70 7.95 0.43
CA SER A 91 -11.36 8.76 -0.60
C SER A 91 -12.48 8.02 -1.36
N ASN A 92 -12.43 6.68 -1.42
CA ASN A 92 -13.35 5.84 -2.19
C ASN A 92 -13.49 6.23 -3.69
N LYS A 93 -12.45 6.85 -4.26
CA LYS A 93 -12.49 7.38 -5.64
C LYS A 93 -12.16 6.36 -6.73
N GLY A 94 -11.82 5.11 -6.33
CA GLY A 94 -11.44 4.06 -7.28
C GLY A 94 -10.04 4.26 -7.87
N LEU A 95 -9.83 3.84 -9.11
CA LEU A 95 -8.55 3.85 -9.80
C LEU A 95 -8.20 5.23 -10.41
N VAL A 96 -8.06 6.25 -9.60
CA VAL A 96 -7.61 7.58 -10.07
C VAL A 96 -6.22 7.52 -10.69
N SER A 97 -5.34 6.67 -10.16
CA SER A 97 -3.96 6.47 -10.65
C SER A 97 -3.82 5.34 -11.67
N ARG A 98 -4.89 5.00 -12.39
CA ARG A 98 -5.00 3.85 -13.31
C ARG A 98 -3.81 3.70 -14.25
N GLU A 99 -3.45 4.75 -14.97
CA GLU A 99 -2.39 4.68 -15.98
C GLU A 99 -1.00 4.46 -15.35
N PHE A 100 -0.75 5.05 -14.18
CA PHE A 100 0.50 4.82 -13.46
C PHE A 100 0.60 3.37 -12.93
N ILE A 101 -0.50 2.83 -12.42
CA ILE A 101 -0.56 1.42 -11.98
C ILE A 101 -0.32 0.49 -13.17
N LYS A 102 -0.93 0.78 -14.33
CA LYS A 102 -0.73 0.00 -15.55
C LYS A 102 0.73 -0.03 -16.02
N MET A 103 1.43 1.11 -15.92
CA MET A 103 2.88 1.16 -16.21
C MET A 103 3.65 0.25 -15.26
N ILE A 104 3.32 0.26 -13.97
CA ILE A 104 3.98 -0.59 -12.97
C ILE A 104 3.72 -2.06 -13.28
N VAL A 105 2.48 -2.46 -13.55
CA VAL A 105 2.11 -3.85 -13.90
C VAL A 105 2.88 -4.35 -15.13
N ASN A 106 3.08 -3.49 -16.12
CA ASN A 106 3.77 -3.88 -17.36
C ASN A 106 5.30 -3.99 -17.21
N GLU A 107 5.90 -3.34 -16.23
CA GLU A 107 7.34 -3.14 -16.13
C GLU A 107 8.00 -3.84 -14.94
N ILE A 108 7.20 -4.32 -13.97
CA ILE A 108 7.71 -4.90 -12.72
C ILE A 108 7.32 -6.38 -12.65
N ASP A 109 8.30 -7.25 -12.45
CA ASP A 109 8.11 -8.71 -12.33
C ASP A 109 7.69 -9.15 -10.90
N LEU A 110 7.38 -8.21 -10.01
CA LEU A 110 6.86 -8.50 -8.67
C LEU A 110 5.34 -8.40 -8.64
N PRO A 111 4.68 -9.12 -7.73
CA PRO A 111 3.25 -8.96 -7.50
C PRO A 111 2.87 -7.49 -7.22
N VAL A 112 1.87 -6.99 -7.93
CA VAL A 112 1.32 -5.65 -7.78
C VAL A 112 -0.01 -5.74 -7.03
N ILE A 113 -0.08 -5.17 -5.84
CA ILE A 113 -1.25 -5.21 -4.96
C ILE A 113 -1.81 -3.80 -4.84
N VAL A 114 -2.93 -3.51 -5.47
CA VAL A 114 -3.57 -2.18 -5.33
C VAL A 114 -4.12 -2.00 -3.92
N ASP A 115 -3.71 -0.93 -3.27
CA ASP A 115 -4.20 -0.55 -1.92
C ASP A 115 -4.76 0.87 -1.95
N ALA A 116 -5.63 1.19 -0.99
CA ALA A 116 -6.29 2.48 -0.80
C ALA A 116 -7.18 2.96 -1.97
N GLY A 117 -8.14 3.79 -1.66
CA GLY A 117 -9.02 4.42 -2.65
C GLY A 117 -10.14 3.55 -3.21
N ILE A 118 -10.07 2.23 -3.09
CA ILE A 118 -11.09 1.32 -3.56
C ILE A 118 -12.28 1.30 -2.58
N GLY A 119 -13.44 1.72 -3.03
CA GLY A 119 -14.65 1.86 -2.21
C GLY A 119 -15.84 1.00 -2.68
N ALA A 120 -15.75 0.35 -3.86
CA ALA A 120 -16.79 -0.48 -4.43
C ALA A 120 -16.21 -1.77 -5.06
N PRO A 121 -16.96 -2.89 -5.08
CA PRO A 121 -16.51 -4.11 -5.74
C PRO A 121 -16.20 -3.93 -7.23
N SER A 122 -16.97 -3.09 -7.95
CA SER A 122 -16.71 -2.77 -9.35
C SER A 122 -15.33 -2.16 -9.58
N GLN A 123 -14.87 -1.30 -8.67
CA GLN A 123 -13.54 -0.69 -8.74
C GLN A 123 -12.43 -1.73 -8.48
N ALA A 124 -12.69 -2.70 -7.62
CA ALA A 124 -11.78 -3.83 -7.42
C ALA A 124 -11.70 -4.72 -8.68
N CYS A 125 -12.84 -5.01 -9.32
CA CYS A 125 -12.87 -5.73 -10.59
C CYS A 125 -12.10 -4.98 -11.68
N GLU A 126 -12.28 -3.66 -11.78
CA GLU A 126 -11.54 -2.81 -12.73
C GLU A 126 -10.02 -2.88 -12.50
N ALA A 127 -9.58 -2.90 -11.23
CA ALA A 127 -8.17 -3.09 -10.91
C ALA A 127 -7.65 -4.46 -11.34
N MET A 128 -8.41 -5.53 -11.09
CA MET A 128 -8.05 -6.87 -11.54
C MET A 128 -8.00 -6.99 -13.08
N GLU A 129 -8.92 -6.35 -13.79
CA GLU A 129 -8.91 -6.27 -15.27
C GLU A 129 -7.68 -5.51 -15.80
N LEU A 130 -7.10 -4.61 -15.01
CA LEU A 130 -5.87 -3.90 -15.34
C LEU A 130 -4.62 -4.81 -15.31
N GLY A 131 -4.75 -5.99 -14.68
CA GLY A 131 -3.69 -6.98 -14.58
C GLY A 131 -2.94 -6.98 -13.25
N VAL A 132 -3.49 -6.34 -12.19
CA VAL A 132 -2.87 -6.43 -10.86
C VAL A 132 -3.13 -7.81 -10.24
N ASP A 133 -2.23 -8.26 -9.37
CA ASP A 133 -2.32 -9.59 -8.75
C ASP A 133 -3.32 -9.65 -7.59
N ALA A 134 -3.52 -8.52 -6.90
CA ALA A 134 -4.48 -8.43 -5.81
C ALA A 134 -4.95 -7.01 -5.56
N VAL A 135 -6.08 -6.91 -4.86
CA VAL A 135 -6.66 -5.64 -4.40
C VAL A 135 -6.95 -5.72 -2.92
N LYS A 136 -6.41 -4.79 -2.13
CA LYS A 136 -6.79 -4.63 -0.74
C LYS A 136 -8.02 -3.73 -0.64
N TYR A 137 -9.15 -4.34 -0.40
CA TYR A 137 -10.44 -3.67 -0.32
C TYR A 137 -11.00 -3.74 1.10
N ARG A 138 -11.45 -2.59 1.64
CA ARG A 138 -12.20 -2.55 2.88
C ARG A 138 -13.69 -2.47 2.56
N SER A 139 -14.41 -3.57 2.73
CA SER A 139 -15.88 -3.60 2.63
C SER A 139 -16.49 -2.61 3.61
N CYS A 140 -17.11 -1.55 3.11
CA CYS A 140 -18.00 -0.72 3.90
C CYS A 140 -19.33 -1.46 4.03
N ASN A 141 -19.72 -1.84 5.26
CA ASN A 141 -20.98 -2.57 5.48
C ASN A 141 -22.14 -1.63 5.09
N ARG A 142 -22.83 -1.91 3.98
CA ARG A 142 -23.92 -1.10 3.40
C ARG A 142 -24.98 -0.67 4.42
N LYS A 143 -25.16 -1.42 5.52
CA LYS A 143 -26.11 -1.08 6.58
C LYS A 143 -25.72 0.15 7.41
N ARG A 144 -24.47 0.63 7.36
CA ARG A 144 -24.04 1.87 8.02
C ARG A 144 -24.02 3.08 7.10
N CYS A 145 -23.78 2.93 5.81
CA CYS A 145 -23.79 4.02 4.85
C CYS A 145 -25.19 4.50 4.45
N GLY A 146 -26.22 3.73 4.71
CA GLY A 146 -27.61 4.05 4.32
C GLY A 146 -28.46 4.72 5.39
N ARG A 147 -27.92 4.96 6.59
CA ARG A 147 -28.72 5.57 7.68
C ARG A 147 -28.45 7.06 7.90
N ASP A 148 -27.38 7.60 7.35
CA ASP A 148 -27.02 9.02 7.56
C ASP A 148 -27.51 9.92 6.40
N GLY A 149 -28.26 9.38 5.44
CA GLY A 149 -28.82 10.09 4.29
C GLY A 149 -30.32 10.40 4.38
N GLN A 150 -30.98 10.13 5.52
CA GLN A 150 -32.37 10.50 5.73
C GLN A 150 -32.54 11.20 7.08
N SER A 151 -32.13 12.42 7.15
CA SER A 151 -32.68 13.41 8.06
C SER A 151 -32.50 14.80 7.46
N ILE A 152 -33.39 15.15 6.56
CA ILE A 152 -34.06 16.47 6.45
C ILE A 152 -35.36 16.23 5.72
#